data_8fd2709926a299c0d67d445546bc3acf
#
_entry.id   8fd2709926a299c0d67d445546bc3acf
#
_cell.length_a   1.000
_cell.length_b   1.000
_cell.length_c   1.000
_cell.angle_alpha   90.00
_cell.angle_beta   90.00
_cell.angle_gamma   90.00
#
_symmetry.space_group_name_H-M   'P 1'
#
loop_
_entity.id
_entity.type
_entity.pdbx_description
1 polymer ?
#
loop_
_entity_poly.entity_id
_entity_poly.type
_entity_poly.pdbx_seq_one_letter_code
_entity_poly.pdbx_strand_id
1 'polypeptide(L)'
;LSQAAVSEAEGVRTFAIAVARPESSIFWMNIIHHIAKELAKSGINMMYTYMPTVWRKGYTLPTALTQGTVEGFIVLNVYDKQLLEMLAASPMPKVFLDVVPSLRPDQLNGDLVILESQVRVQEITARLLRSGRRRLGFIGDVNYAQTNLDRYHGFLLAHQAEKAIADPTLSLTEPLRLHEHYEQISAFLSA
;
A
#
# COMPACT_ATOMS: atom_id res chain seq x y z
N LEU A 1 55.81 -12.77 -15.85
CA LEU A 1 54.80 -13.50 -15.08
C LEU A 1 53.69 -12.51 -14.72
N SER A 2 52.67 -12.51 -15.54
CA SER A 2 51.47 -11.68 -15.41
C SER A 2 50.54 -12.31 -14.39
N GLN A 3 50.33 -11.65 -13.26
CA GLN A 3 49.21 -11.93 -12.37
C GLN A 3 47.99 -11.35 -13.02
N ALA A 4 47.20 -12.19 -13.68
CA ALA A 4 45.84 -11.84 -14.07
C ALA A 4 45.03 -11.59 -12.78
N ALA A 5 44.62 -10.37 -12.57
CA ALA A 5 43.61 -10.03 -11.58
C ALA A 5 42.35 -10.84 -11.87
N VAL A 6 42.01 -11.76 -11.00
CA VAL A 6 40.68 -12.40 -10.97
C VAL A 6 39.73 -11.29 -10.57
N SER A 7 39.04 -10.75 -11.56
CA SER A 7 37.85 -9.92 -11.36
C SER A 7 36.86 -10.80 -10.60
N GLU A 8 36.65 -10.55 -9.29
CA GLU A 8 35.50 -11.07 -8.59
C GLU A 8 34.28 -10.63 -9.40
N ALA A 9 33.59 -11.58 -9.99
CA ALA A 9 32.32 -11.32 -10.64
C ALA A 9 31.38 -10.81 -9.53
N GLU A 10 31.15 -9.50 -9.49
CA GLU A 10 30.10 -8.92 -8.64
C GLU A 10 28.82 -9.68 -8.97
N GLY A 11 28.33 -10.46 -8.00
CA GLY A 11 27.11 -11.24 -8.14
C GLY A 11 25.97 -10.34 -8.58
N VAL A 12 25.15 -10.80 -9.51
CA VAL A 12 24.02 -10.05 -10.05
C VAL A 12 23.07 -9.68 -8.90
N ARG A 13 23.03 -8.41 -8.55
CA ARG A 13 22.13 -7.89 -7.48
C ARG A 13 20.68 -8.01 -7.90
N THR A 14 19.84 -8.52 -7.03
CA THR A 14 18.42 -8.71 -7.31
C THR A 14 17.57 -8.28 -6.11
N PHE A 15 16.52 -7.49 -6.36
CA PHE A 15 15.49 -7.16 -5.40
C PHE A 15 14.14 -7.74 -5.83
N ALA A 16 13.33 -8.19 -4.87
CA ALA A 16 11.99 -8.67 -5.16
C ALA A 16 10.93 -7.58 -4.97
N ILE A 17 9.87 -7.66 -5.77
CA ILE A 17 8.61 -6.97 -5.53
C ILE A 17 7.60 -8.00 -5.07
N ALA A 18 7.22 -7.95 -3.78
CA ALA A 18 6.15 -8.77 -3.22
C ALA A 18 4.82 -8.01 -3.38
N VAL A 19 3.98 -8.42 -4.32
CA VAL A 19 2.78 -7.66 -4.68
C VAL A 19 1.55 -8.52 -4.86
N ALA A 20 0.40 -8.05 -4.36
CA ALA A 20 -0.90 -8.65 -4.58
C ALA A 20 -1.66 -7.85 -5.66
N ARG A 21 -2.19 -8.56 -6.69
CA ARG A 21 -3.03 -8.00 -7.76
C ARG A 21 -2.55 -6.64 -8.32
N PRO A 22 -1.35 -6.58 -8.89
CA PRO A 22 -0.81 -5.33 -9.45
C PRO A 22 -1.70 -4.76 -10.56
N GLU A 23 -2.41 -5.63 -11.27
CA GLU A 23 -3.37 -5.29 -12.33
C GLU A 23 -4.64 -4.58 -11.82
N SER A 24 -4.85 -4.52 -10.51
CA SER A 24 -6.06 -3.92 -9.92
C SER A 24 -6.17 -2.41 -10.18
N SER A 25 -5.05 -1.74 -10.46
CA SER A 25 -5.07 -0.31 -10.84
C SER A 25 -3.82 0.11 -11.62
N ILE A 26 -3.98 1.12 -12.48
CA ILE A 26 -2.88 1.78 -13.19
C ILE A 26 -1.86 2.39 -12.20
N PHE A 27 -2.30 2.79 -11.01
CA PHE A 27 -1.44 3.32 -9.95
C PHE A 27 -0.34 2.31 -9.57
N TRP A 28 -0.72 1.06 -9.26
CA TRP A 28 0.24 0.02 -8.90
C TRP A 28 1.16 -0.36 -10.05
N MET A 29 0.61 -0.48 -11.25
CA MET A 29 1.39 -0.75 -12.46
C MET A 29 2.47 0.32 -12.69
N ASN A 30 2.11 1.58 -12.55
CA ASN A 30 3.05 2.69 -12.70
C ASN A 30 4.15 2.66 -11.63
N ILE A 31 3.81 2.39 -10.37
CA ILE A 31 4.81 2.28 -9.29
C ILE A 31 5.81 1.17 -9.60
N ILE A 32 5.33 -0.02 -9.96
CA ILE A 32 6.19 -1.17 -10.30
C ILE A 32 7.10 -0.82 -11.47
N HIS A 33 6.55 -0.19 -12.52
CA HIS A 33 7.34 0.24 -13.68
C HIS A 33 8.45 1.24 -13.30
N HIS A 34 8.13 2.22 -12.45
CA HIS A 34 9.13 3.20 -12.01
C HIS A 34 10.20 2.57 -11.14
N ILE A 35 9.85 1.67 -10.21
CA ILE A 35 10.80 0.91 -9.40
C ILE A 35 11.74 0.10 -10.31
N ALA A 36 11.19 -0.65 -11.27
CA ALA A 36 11.98 -1.43 -12.22
C ALA A 36 12.97 -0.56 -12.99
N LYS A 37 12.53 0.61 -13.46
CA LYS A 37 13.37 1.57 -14.18
C LYS A 37 14.50 2.12 -13.31
N GLU A 38 14.21 2.45 -12.04
CA GLU A 38 15.24 2.96 -11.13
C GLU A 38 16.26 1.87 -10.75
N LEU A 39 15.83 0.66 -10.46
CA LEU A 39 16.72 -0.47 -10.19
C LEU A 39 17.63 -0.77 -11.39
N ALA A 40 17.08 -0.76 -12.60
CA ALA A 40 17.85 -1.00 -13.82
C ALA A 40 18.98 0.03 -14.05
N LYS A 41 18.77 1.30 -13.68
CA LYS A 41 19.84 2.32 -13.74
C LYS A 41 21.05 1.99 -12.86
N SER A 42 20.83 1.24 -11.81
CA SER A 42 21.86 0.80 -10.87
C SER A 42 22.37 -0.63 -11.16
N GLY A 43 22.01 -1.20 -12.31
CA GLY A 43 22.39 -2.57 -12.66
C GLY A 43 21.75 -3.64 -11.77
N ILE A 44 20.63 -3.33 -11.12
CA ILE A 44 19.93 -4.22 -10.20
C ILE A 44 18.75 -4.85 -10.92
N ASN A 45 18.65 -6.19 -10.84
CA ASN A 45 17.52 -6.93 -11.36
C ASN A 45 16.29 -6.81 -10.43
N MET A 46 15.11 -6.83 -11.02
CA MET A 46 13.86 -6.91 -10.29
C MET A 46 13.24 -8.30 -10.46
N MET A 47 12.97 -8.98 -9.36
CA MET A 47 12.20 -10.22 -9.32
C MET A 47 10.77 -9.93 -8.93
N TYR A 48 9.83 -10.36 -9.74
CA TYR A 48 8.42 -10.25 -9.43
C TYR A 48 7.96 -11.44 -8.59
N THR A 49 7.35 -11.19 -7.43
CA THR A 49 6.87 -12.20 -6.51
C THR A 49 5.39 -11.96 -6.19
N TYR A 50 4.53 -12.85 -6.68
CA TYR A 50 3.10 -12.75 -6.45
C TYR A 50 2.74 -13.08 -4.99
N MET A 51 1.87 -12.23 -4.40
CA MET A 51 1.29 -12.42 -3.08
C MET A 51 -0.22 -12.64 -3.18
N PRO A 52 -0.82 -13.54 -2.38
CA PRO A 52 -2.26 -13.64 -2.30
C PRO A 52 -2.86 -12.39 -1.66
N THR A 53 -4.14 -12.13 -1.90
CA THR A 53 -4.86 -11.01 -1.27
C THR A 53 -5.31 -11.29 0.15
N VAL A 54 -5.44 -12.57 0.50
CA VAL A 54 -5.90 -13.02 1.81
C VAL A 54 -5.07 -14.23 2.22
N TRP A 55 -4.61 -14.23 3.45
CA TRP A 55 -3.94 -15.37 4.03
C TRP A 55 -4.87 -16.59 4.12
N ARG A 56 -4.31 -17.77 3.90
CA ARG A 56 -5.01 -19.06 4.08
C ARG A 56 -4.14 -20.01 4.90
N LYS A 57 -4.77 -20.81 5.73
CA LYS A 57 -4.07 -21.83 6.54
C LYS A 57 -3.18 -22.71 5.66
N GLY A 58 -1.91 -22.82 6.05
CA GLY A 58 -0.90 -23.57 5.30
C GLY A 58 -0.15 -22.76 4.24
N TYR A 59 -0.49 -21.48 4.04
CA TYR A 59 0.30 -20.61 3.16
C TYR A 59 1.68 -20.36 3.75
N THR A 60 2.70 -20.45 2.91
CA THR A 60 4.09 -20.11 3.22
C THR A 60 4.59 -19.03 2.26
N LEU A 61 5.44 -18.14 2.73
CA LEU A 61 6.06 -17.14 1.86
C LEU A 61 6.91 -17.82 0.78
N PRO A 62 6.98 -17.22 -0.41
CA PRO A 62 7.91 -17.64 -1.45
C PRO A 62 9.34 -17.68 -0.93
N THR A 63 10.10 -18.70 -1.31
CA THR A 63 11.49 -18.91 -0.86
C THR A 63 12.39 -17.73 -1.16
N ALA A 64 12.16 -17.03 -2.25
CA ALA A 64 12.88 -15.80 -2.59
C ALA A 64 12.82 -14.73 -1.50
N LEU A 65 11.75 -14.69 -0.69
CA LEU A 65 11.56 -13.72 0.39
C LEU A 65 12.05 -14.21 1.76
N THR A 66 12.56 -15.46 1.83
CA THR A 66 12.95 -16.08 3.11
C THR A 66 14.35 -16.69 3.14
N GLN A 67 14.94 -17.00 1.97
CA GLN A 67 16.18 -17.78 1.86
C GLN A 67 17.36 -17.01 1.24
N GLY A 68 17.32 -15.68 1.21
CA GLY A 68 18.45 -14.88 0.72
C GLY A 68 18.72 -14.97 -0.78
N THR A 69 17.75 -15.40 -1.58
CA THR A 69 17.85 -15.41 -3.06
C THR A 69 17.88 -14.00 -3.65
N VAL A 70 17.35 -13.04 -2.92
CA VAL A 70 17.38 -11.61 -3.25
C VAL A 70 17.99 -10.82 -2.10
N GLU A 71 18.50 -9.61 -2.35
CA GLU A 71 19.11 -8.75 -1.33
C GLU A 71 18.10 -8.08 -0.40
N GLY A 72 16.86 -7.96 -0.86
CA GLY A 72 15.75 -7.37 -0.12
C GLY A 72 14.49 -7.35 -0.97
N PHE A 73 13.41 -6.83 -0.42
CA PHE A 73 12.15 -6.78 -1.15
C PHE A 73 11.29 -5.55 -0.79
N ILE A 74 10.44 -5.18 -1.74
CA ILE A 74 9.46 -4.10 -1.59
C ILE A 74 8.07 -4.73 -1.59
N VAL A 75 7.25 -4.38 -0.59
CA VAL A 75 5.89 -4.89 -0.41
C VAL A 75 4.90 -3.86 -0.96
N LEU A 76 4.09 -4.27 -1.92
CA LEU A 76 3.11 -3.42 -2.58
C LEU A 76 1.73 -4.07 -2.59
N ASN A 77 0.69 -3.28 -2.30
CA ASN A 77 -0.71 -3.72 -2.40
C ASN A 77 -1.04 -5.00 -1.60
N VAL A 78 -0.38 -5.21 -0.47
CA VAL A 78 -0.66 -6.31 0.46
C VAL A 78 -1.34 -5.73 1.69
N TYR A 79 -2.63 -6.05 1.89
CA TYR A 79 -3.46 -5.49 2.96
C TYR A 79 -4.12 -6.56 3.84
N ASP A 80 -3.55 -7.74 3.88
CA ASP A 80 -3.90 -8.77 4.86
C ASP A 80 -2.88 -8.73 6.01
N LYS A 81 -3.38 -8.58 7.23
CA LYS A 81 -2.54 -8.43 8.43
C LYS A 81 -1.58 -9.60 8.61
N GLN A 82 -2.07 -10.84 8.44
CA GLN A 82 -1.26 -12.04 8.64
C GLN A 82 -0.16 -12.16 7.58
N LEU A 83 -0.45 -11.81 6.33
CA LEU A 83 0.58 -11.75 5.29
C LEU A 83 1.63 -10.69 5.59
N LEU A 84 1.23 -9.51 6.07
CA LEU A 84 2.17 -8.45 6.46
C LEU A 84 3.03 -8.88 7.65
N GLU A 85 2.46 -9.54 8.66
CA GLU A 85 3.19 -10.09 9.80
C GLU A 85 4.21 -11.16 9.36
N MET A 86 3.84 -12.03 8.41
CA MET A 86 4.77 -13.02 7.84
C MET A 86 5.92 -12.35 7.08
N LEU A 87 5.63 -11.32 6.28
CA LEU A 87 6.65 -10.54 5.57
C LEU A 87 7.55 -9.78 6.54
N ALA A 88 6.99 -9.19 7.61
CA ALA A 88 7.73 -8.52 8.66
C ALA A 88 8.69 -9.47 9.40
N ALA A 89 8.29 -10.72 9.60
CA ALA A 89 9.12 -11.74 10.24
C ALA A 89 10.31 -12.23 9.38
N SER A 90 10.32 -11.95 8.07
CA SER A 90 11.49 -12.27 7.22
C SER A 90 12.75 -11.54 7.75
N PRO A 91 13.91 -12.18 7.79
CA PRO A 91 15.16 -11.52 8.21
C PRO A 91 15.73 -10.55 7.18
N MET A 92 15.21 -10.55 5.95
CA MET A 92 15.73 -9.77 4.84
C MET A 92 15.37 -8.28 4.95
N PRO A 93 16.20 -7.37 4.42
CA PRO A 93 15.86 -5.96 4.27
C PRO A 93 14.56 -5.80 3.47
N LYS A 94 13.67 -4.92 3.94
CA LYS A 94 12.38 -4.73 3.29
C LYS A 94 11.81 -3.33 3.44
N VAL A 95 11.02 -2.92 2.46
CA VAL A 95 10.28 -1.67 2.47
C VAL A 95 8.81 -1.97 2.21
N PHE A 96 7.93 -1.44 3.04
CA PHE A 96 6.49 -1.52 2.86
C PHE A 96 5.96 -0.21 2.27
N LEU A 97 5.15 -0.27 1.23
CA LEU A 97 4.39 0.86 0.74
C LEU A 97 2.95 0.71 1.21
N ASP A 98 2.61 1.49 2.24
CA ASP A 98 1.36 1.40 2.98
C ASP A 98 1.17 0.09 3.75
N VAL A 99 0.24 0.08 4.70
CA VAL A 99 -0.07 -1.06 5.57
C VAL A 99 -1.53 -1.03 6.00
N VAL A 100 -2.00 -2.07 6.66
CA VAL A 100 -3.31 -2.05 7.33
C VAL A 100 -3.26 -1.22 8.62
N PRO A 101 -4.33 -0.49 8.99
CA PRO A 101 -4.37 0.33 10.20
C PRO A 101 -4.15 -0.44 11.51
N SER A 102 -4.44 -1.73 11.49
CA SER A 102 -4.28 -2.60 12.67
C SER A 102 -2.84 -3.07 12.91
N LEU A 103 -1.88 -2.68 12.06
CA LEU A 103 -0.46 -3.03 12.19
C LEU A 103 0.37 -1.76 12.40
N ARG A 104 1.06 -1.67 13.53
CA ARG A 104 1.87 -0.49 13.86
C ARG A 104 3.20 -0.53 13.12
N PRO A 105 3.80 0.64 12.79
CA PRO A 105 5.09 0.71 12.09
C PRO A 105 6.23 -0.05 12.80
N ASP A 106 6.25 -0.05 14.15
CA ASP A 106 7.27 -0.75 14.95
C ASP A 106 7.20 -2.28 14.85
N GLN A 107 6.10 -2.83 14.31
CA GLN A 107 5.91 -4.27 14.10
C GLN A 107 6.41 -4.75 12.73
N LEU A 108 6.78 -3.84 11.82
CA LEU A 108 7.12 -4.21 10.44
C LEU A 108 8.54 -4.77 10.29
N ASN A 109 9.46 -4.49 11.22
CA ASN A 109 10.86 -4.86 11.09
C ASN A 109 11.44 -4.52 9.70
N GLY A 110 11.13 -3.31 9.22
CA GLY A 110 11.51 -2.78 7.91
C GLY A 110 11.07 -1.34 7.76
N ASP A 111 11.42 -0.70 6.65
CA ASP A 111 11.03 0.67 6.37
C ASP A 111 9.58 0.76 5.90
N LEU A 112 8.90 1.83 6.27
CA LEU A 112 7.54 2.11 5.85
C LEU A 112 7.46 3.43 5.09
N VAL A 113 6.92 3.37 3.89
CA VAL A 113 6.58 4.55 3.06
C VAL A 113 5.07 4.72 3.09
N ILE A 114 4.60 5.84 3.61
CA ILE A 114 3.17 6.23 3.60
C ILE A 114 3.00 7.42 2.67
N LEU A 115 1.98 7.36 1.83
CA LEU A 115 1.58 8.50 1.01
C LEU A 115 0.84 9.50 1.89
N GLU A 116 1.38 10.72 1.99
CA GLU A 116 0.66 11.80 2.66
C GLU A 116 -0.68 12.04 1.95
N SER A 117 -1.77 11.84 2.64
CA SER A 117 -3.11 11.94 2.10
C SER A 117 -4.11 12.66 3.02
N GLN A 118 -3.83 12.70 4.33
CA GLN A 118 -4.69 13.35 5.31
C GLN A 118 -4.82 14.85 5.05
N VAL A 119 -3.70 15.55 4.94
CA VAL A 119 -3.68 17.01 4.71
C VAL A 119 -4.32 17.35 3.37
N ARG A 120 -4.05 16.56 2.33
CA ARG A 120 -4.64 16.81 1.00
C ARG A 120 -6.15 16.65 0.98
N VAL A 121 -6.67 15.61 1.63
CA VAL A 121 -8.13 15.44 1.74
C VAL A 121 -8.74 16.52 2.62
N GLN A 122 -8.06 16.91 3.71
CA GLN A 122 -8.50 18.02 4.56
C GLN A 122 -8.60 19.33 3.77
N GLU A 123 -7.58 19.69 2.99
CA GLU A 123 -7.55 20.89 2.15
C GLU A 123 -8.70 20.89 1.12
N ILE A 124 -8.88 19.78 0.40
CA ILE A 124 -9.94 19.65 -0.62
C ILE A 124 -11.32 19.77 0.02
N THR A 125 -11.56 19.05 1.13
CA THR A 125 -12.83 19.07 1.84
C THR A 125 -13.14 20.46 2.39
N ALA A 126 -12.18 21.12 3.04
CA ALA A 126 -12.33 22.48 3.55
C ALA A 126 -12.66 23.46 2.42
N ARG A 127 -12.00 23.35 1.28
CA ARG A 127 -12.29 24.18 0.10
C ARG A 127 -13.73 23.99 -0.40
N LEU A 128 -14.23 22.74 -0.44
CA LEU A 128 -15.61 22.45 -0.83
C LEU A 128 -16.61 23.05 0.18
N LEU A 129 -16.36 22.92 1.48
CA LEU A 129 -17.19 23.48 2.53
C LEU A 129 -17.25 25.02 2.45
N ARG A 130 -16.11 25.68 2.26
CA ARG A 130 -16.02 27.16 2.09
C ARG A 130 -16.74 27.63 0.82
N SER A 131 -16.81 26.80 -0.22
CA SER A 131 -17.57 27.13 -1.44
C SER A 131 -19.08 26.97 -1.29
N GLY A 132 -19.56 26.68 -0.08
CA GLY A 132 -20.99 26.54 0.24
C GLY A 132 -21.56 25.14 0.08
N ARG A 133 -20.74 24.13 -0.26
CA ARG A 133 -21.17 22.73 -0.28
C ARG A 133 -21.42 22.25 1.13
N ARG A 134 -22.62 21.74 1.44
CA ARG A 134 -22.99 21.33 2.80
C ARG A 134 -23.19 19.81 2.94
N ARG A 135 -23.44 19.11 1.85
CA ARG A 135 -23.62 17.66 1.83
C ARG A 135 -22.41 17.04 1.14
N LEU A 136 -21.41 16.69 1.93
CA LEU A 136 -20.20 15.99 1.49
C LEU A 136 -20.19 14.61 2.10
N GLY A 137 -19.92 13.60 1.30
CA GLY A 137 -19.78 12.22 1.73
C GLY A 137 -18.36 11.70 1.54
N PHE A 138 -18.09 10.57 2.16
CA PHE A 138 -16.84 9.84 2.03
C PHE A 138 -17.11 8.39 1.63
N ILE A 139 -16.38 7.87 0.66
CA ILE A 139 -16.43 6.46 0.27
C ILE A 139 -15.02 5.88 0.34
N GLY A 140 -14.84 4.89 1.20
CA GLY A 140 -13.56 4.21 1.35
C GLY A 140 -13.50 3.33 2.60
N ASP A 141 -13.11 2.07 2.45
CA ASP A 141 -12.89 1.15 3.57
C ASP A 141 -11.72 1.66 4.44
N VAL A 142 -12.06 2.17 5.63
CA VAL A 142 -11.06 2.75 6.56
C VAL A 142 -10.21 1.70 7.27
N ASN A 143 -10.57 0.43 7.19
CA ASN A 143 -9.84 -0.67 7.79
C ASN A 143 -8.91 -1.38 6.80
N TYR A 144 -9.04 -1.06 5.50
CA TYR A 144 -8.28 -1.72 4.44
C TYR A 144 -6.83 -1.27 4.40
N ALA A 145 -6.58 0.04 4.37
CA ALA A 145 -5.25 0.63 4.23
C ALA A 145 -5.09 1.83 5.17
N GLN A 146 -3.90 2.05 5.72
CA GLN A 146 -3.61 3.21 6.56
C GLN A 146 -3.90 4.51 5.81
N THR A 147 -3.53 4.57 4.53
CA THR A 147 -3.83 5.72 3.66
C THR A 147 -5.34 6.01 3.55
N ASN A 148 -6.21 4.99 3.58
CA ASN A 148 -7.66 5.21 3.56
C ASN A 148 -8.16 5.80 4.88
N LEU A 149 -7.66 5.31 6.01
CA LEU A 149 -7.97 5.86 7.32
C LEU A 149 -7.51 7.32 7.45
N ASP A 150 -6.29 7.61 6.99
CA ASP A 150 -5.74 8.97 7.00
C ASP A 150 -6.59 9.94 6.16
N ARG A 151 -7.06 9.51 5.00
CA ARG A 151 -7.98 10.29 4.15
C ARG A 151 -9.29 10.58 4.86
N TYR A 152 -9.85 9.59 5.54
CA TYR A 152 -11.08 9.78 6.33
C TYR A 152 -10.85 10.75 7.48
N HIS A 153 -9.73 10.64 8.19
CA HIS A 153 -9.37 11.61 9.23
C HIS A 153 -9.24 13.03 8.64
N GLY A 154 -8.63 13.19 7.47
CA GLY A 154 -8.56 14.48 6.79
C GLY A 154 -9.95 15.06 6.46
N PHE A 155 -10.88 14.20 6.01
CA PHE A 155 -12.27 14.58 5.78
C PHE A 155 -12.96 15.08 7.07
N LEU A 156 -12.82 14.36 8.18
CA LEU A 156 -13.40 14.73 9.46
C LEU A 156 -12.77 16.03 10.04
N LEU A 157 -11.44 16.16 9.97
CA LEU A 157 -10.73 17.35 10.44
C LEU A 157 -11.15 18.62 9.69
N ALA A 158 -11.43 18.51 8.39
CA ALA A 158 -11.94 19.63 7.61
C ALA A 158 -13.33 20.08 8.09
N HIS A 159 -14.23 19.15 8.36
CA HIS A 159 -15.55 19.45 8.89
C HIS A 159 -15.44 20.13 10.26
N GLN A 160 -14.59 19.62 11.14
CA GLN A 160 -14.34 20.23 12.45
C GLN A 160 -13.80 21.66 12.33
N ALA A 161 -12.80 21.88 11.46
CA ALA A 161 -12.19 23.19 11.27
C ALA A 161 -13.17 24.22 10.70
N GLU A 162 -14.04 23.83 9.77
CA GLU A 162 -15.05 24.68 9.13
C GLU A 162 -16.38 24.73 9.92
N LYS A 163 -16.42 24.16 11.13
CA LYS A 163 -17.62 24.07 12.00
C LYS A 163 -18.84 23.50 11.26
N ALA A 164 -18.60 22.55 10.37
CA ALA A 164 -19.60 21.81 9.63
C ALA A 164 -19.83 20.43 10.27
N ILE A 165 -20.98 19.84 10.06
CA ILE A 165 -21.28 18.49 10.53
C ILE A 165 -20.89 17.50 9.43
N ALA A 166 -20.04 16.54 9.77
CA ALA A 166 -19.86 15.36 8.92
C ALA A 166 -21.01 14.39 9.20
N ASP A 167 -21.94 14.31 8.27
CA ASP A 167 -23.09 13.41 8.39
C ASP A 167 -22.64 11.97 8.14
N PRO A 168 -22.70 11.06 9.13
CA PRO A 168 -22.25 9.68 8.94
C PRO A 168 -23.09 8.91 7.92
N THR A 169 -24.34 9.32 7.68
CA THR A 169 -25.18 8.68 6.67
C THR A 169 -24.71 8.94 5.23
N LEU A 170 -23.86 9.94 5.03
CA LEU A 170 -23.22 10.24 3.76
C LEU A 170 -21.84 9.59 3.61
N SER A 171 -21.47 8.67 4.52
CA SER A 171 -20.15 8.03 4.49
C SER A 171 -20.26 6.51 4.46
N LEU A 172 -19.64 5.91 3.44
CA LEU A 172 -19.49 4.46 3.30
C LEU A 172 -18.05 4.10 3.66
N THR A 173 -17.83 3.72 4.94
CA THR A 173 -16.51 3.44 5.50
C THR A 173 -16.26 1.98 5.83
N GLU A 174 -17.26 1.12 5.60
CA GLU A 174 -17.19 -0.31 5.82
C GLU A 174 -16.45 -1.05 4.70
N PRO A 175 -16.07 -2.33 4.91
CA PRO A 175 -15.39 -3.12 3.90
C PRO A 175 -16.14 -3.18 2.57
N LEU A 176 -15.45 -2.77 1.52
CA LEU A 176 -15.96 -2.87 0.15
C LEU A 176 -15.65 -4.26 -0.40
N ARG A 177 -16.68 -4.99 -0.80
CA ARG A 177 -16.54 -6.34 -1.35
C ARG A 177 -15.90 -6.27 -2.73
N LEU A 178 -14.83 -7.02 -2.92
CA LEU A 178 -13.96 -6.98 -4.11
C LEU A 178 -14.68 -7.12 -5.46
N HIS A 179 -15.72 -7.94 -5.52
CA HIS A 179 -16.48 -8.20 -6.75
C HIS A 179 -17.83 -7.47 -6.80
N GLU A 180 -18.26 -6.87 -5.70
CA GLU A 180 -19.56 -6.22 -5.54
C GLU A 180 -19.43 -4.73 -5.16
N HIS A 181 -18.20 -4.18 -5.17
CA HIS A 181 -17.98 -2.80 -4.72
C HIS A 181 -18.78 -1.78 -5.54
N TYR A 182 -18.95 -2.00 -6.84
CA TYR A 182 -19.75 -1.12 -7.69
C TYR A 182 -21.23 -1.11 -7.27
N GLU A 183 -21.80 -2.28 -7.04
CA GLU A 183 -23.20 -2.43 -6.61
C GLU A 183 -23.40 -1.85 -5.21
N GLN A 184 -22.45 -2.10 -4.29
CA GLN A 184 -22.47 -1.56 -2.94
C GLN A 184 -22.41 -0.03 -2.93
N ILE A 185 -21.51 0.57 -3.72
CA ILE A 185 -21.41 2.02 -3.87
C ILE A 185 -22.67 2.59 -4.56
N SER A 186 -23.16 1.94 -5.60
CA SER A 186 -24.36 2.37 -6.33
C SER A 186 -25.59 2.34 -5.43
N ALA A 187 -25.76 1.29 -4.63
CA ALA A 187 -26.86 1.21 -3.65
C ALA A 187 -26.75 2.32 -2.60
N PHE A 188 -25.54 2.57 -2.07
CA PHE A 188 -25.30 3.67 -1.13
C PHE A 188 -25.62 5.05 -1.71
N LEU A 189 -25.27 5.30 -2.97
CA LEU A 189 -25.53 6.59 -3.62
C LEU A 189 -27.01 6.78 -3.99
N SER A 190 -27.79 5.71 -4.02
CA SER A 190 -29.23 5.73 -4.37
C SER A 190 -30.14 5.83 -3.13
N ALA A 191 -29.61 5.66 -1.93
CA ALA A 191 -30.32 5.76 -0.66
C ALA A 191 -30.35 7.20 -0.14
#